data_c2278d62243a285742f68b12c5dfb448
#
_entry.id   c2278d62243a285742f68b12c5dfb448
#
_cell.length_a   1.000
_cell.length_b   1.000
_cell.length_c   1.000
_cell.angle_alpha   90.00
_cell.angle_beta   90.00
_cell.angle_gamma   90.00
#
_symmetry.space_group_name_H-M   'P 1'
#
loop_
_entity.id
_entity.type
_entity.pdbx_description
1 polymer ?
#
loop_
_entity_poly.entity_id
_entity_poly.type
_entity_poly.pdbx_seq_one_letter_code
_entity_poly.pdbx_strand_id
1 'polypeptide(L)'
;VKRILDEHLKENMTQDVYRFLFNTIDLTTLKATDSQRSVAAFTERVNAFEAEHPELKNVAAICVYPNFAQVVRAVLDVSEVDIACVSGNFPASQGFLETKIAETALAVKDGADEIDIVLNVGAFLDGDYESVCDEIIEQKHSAGDSILKVILETGALKSAQAIRDASVLSLYS
;
A
#
# COMPACT_ATOMS: atom_id res chain seq x y z
N VAL A 1 8.46 -18.69 -13.84
CA VAL A 1 7.74 -18.87 -12.56
C VAL A 1 7.67 -20.35 -12.22
N LYS A 2 7.03 -21.24 -13.03
CA LYS A 2 6.85 -22.67 -12.71
C LYS A 2 8.17 -23.35 -12.29
N ARG A 3 9.26 -23.17 -13.04
CA ARG A 3 10.57 -23.73 -12.70
C ARG A 3 11.05 -23.28 -11.32
N ILE A 4 10.92 -21.99 -10.99
CA ILE A 4 11.32 -21.44 -9.69
C ILE A 4 10.51 -22.06 -8.56
N LEU A 5 9.20 -22.21 -8.75
CA LEU A 5 8.33 -22.89 -7.77
C LEU A 5 8.71 -24.35 -7.58
N ASP A 6 8.94 -25.08 -8.67
CA ASP A 6 9.29 -26.50 -8.61
C ASP A 6 10.65 -26.74 -7.91
N GLU A 7 11.61 -25.82 -8.10
CA GLU A 7 12.97 -25.94 -7.54
C GLU A 7 13.07 -25.41 -6.09
N HIS A 8 12.35 -24.32 -5.74
CA HIS A 8 12.60 -23.55 -4.52
C HIS A 8 11.42 -23.47 -3.54
N LEU A 9 10.20 -23.88 -3.92
CA LEU A 9 9.04 -23.75 -3.04
C LEU A 9 9.25 -24.47 -1.69
N LYS A 10 9.71 -25.71 -1.72
CA LYS A 10 9.83 -26.54 -0.52
C LYS A 10 10.85 -26.00 0.49
N GLU A 11 11.95 -25.43 0.03
CA GLU A 11 12.97 -24.85 0.91
C GLU A 11 12.49 -23.57 1.60
N ASN A 12 11.51 -22.88 1.02
CA ASN A 12 10.89 -21.69 1.56
C ASN A 12 9.64 -21.97 2.42
N MET A 13 9.21 -23.23 2.57
CA MET A 13 8.09 -23.60 3.44
C MET A 13 8.58 -23.88 4.88
N THR A 14 9.21 -22.87 5.50
CA THR A 14 9.73 -22.94 6.86
C THR A 14 9.02 -21.98 7.79
N GLN A 15 9.05 -22.25 9.11
CA GLN A 15 8.46 -21.36 10.10
C GLN A 15 9.08 -19.94 10.07
N ASP A 16 10.38 -19.85 9.80
CA ASP A 16 11.09 -18.55 9.75
C ASP A 16 10.65 -17.73 8.53
N VAL A 17 10.43 -18.38 7.38
CA VAL A 17 9.87 -17.71 6.20
C VAL A 17 8.43 -17.28 6.45
N TYR A 18 7.61 -18.09 7.13
CA TYR A 18 6.23 -17.71 7.46
C TYR A 18 6.18 -16.53 8.44
N ARG A 19 7.06 -16.49 9.45
CA ARG A 19 7.20 -15.34 10.35
C ARG A 19 7.64 -14.08 9.61
N PHE A 20 8.61 -14.22 8.71
CA PHE A 20 9.03 -13.12 7.86
C PHE A 20 7.88 -12.60 6.98
N LEU A 21 7.15 -13.48 6.30
CA LEU A 21 6.01 -13.10 5.47
C LEU A 21 4.89 -12.45 6.27
N PHE A 22 4.63 -12.91 7.51
CA PHE A 22 3.67 -12.27 8.39
C PHE A 22 4.04 -10.81 8.67
N ASN A 23 5.32 -10.54 8.94
CA ASN A 23 5.83 -9.19 9.17
C ASN A 23 5.91 -8.30 7.91
N THR A 24 5.54 -8.82 6.74
CA THR A 24 5.42 -8.02 5.48
C THR A 24 3.98 -7.73 5.09
N ILE A 25 3.02 -8.05 5.95
CA ILE A 25 1.60 -7.85 5.67
C ILE A 25 1.20 -6.41 5.99
N ASP A 26 0.59 -5.74 5.03
CA ASP A 26 -0.21 -4.56 5.28
C ASP A 26 -1.63 -5.00 5.64
N LEU A 27 -1.95 -4.99 6.93
CA LEU A 27 -3.25 -5.43 7.42
C LEU A 27 -4.32 -4.41 7.05
N THR A 28 -5.19 -4.78 6.11
CA THR A 28 -6.00 -3.84 5.35
C THR A 28 -7.49 -3.90 5.71
N THR A 29 -8.11 -2.72 5.86
CA THR A 29 -9.56 -2.56 5.83
C THR A 29 -9.93 -1.40 4.92
N LEU A 30 -10.65 -1.72 3.83
CA LEU A 30 -11.09 -0.79 2.79
C LEU A 30 -12.56 -1.06 2.46
N LYS A 31 -13.38 -1.25 3.49
CA LYS A 31 -14.80 -1.52 3.33
C LYS A 31 -15.58 -0.22 3.22
N ALA A 32 -16.59 -0.18 2.36
CA ALA A 32 -17.52 0.96 2.30
C ALA A 32 -18.28 1.21 3.63
N THR A 33 -18.24 0.23 4.55
CA THR A 33 -18.87 0.30 5.87
C THR A 33 -17.90 0.68 6.99
N ASP A 34 -16.62 0.97 6.67
CA ASP A 34 -15.66 1.39 7.68
C ASP A 34 -16.07 2.73 8.30
N SER A 35 -15.82 2.84 9.59
CA SER A 35 -16.14 4.00 10.40
C SER A 35 -14.98 4.25 11.37
N GLN A 36 -14.91 5.44 11.95
CA GLN A 36 -13.91 5.74 12.98
C GLN A 36 -13.89 4.70 14.08
N ARG A 37 -15.07 4.26 14.55
CA ARG A 37 -15.20 3.24 15.59
C ARG A 37 -14.68 1.87 15.16
N SER A 38 -15.02 1.42 13.92
CA SER A 38 -14.56 0.11 13.43
C SER A 38 -13.07 0.09 13.17
N VAL A 39 -12.51 1.20 12.65
CA VAL A 39 -11.07 1.35 12.42
C VAL A 39 -10.30 1.43 13.73
N ALA A 40 -10.78 2.18 14.73
CA ALA A 40 -10.18 2.19 16.07
C ALA A 40 -10.13 0.78 16.67
N ALA A 41 -11.25 0.05 16.67
CA ALA A 41 -11.29 -1.33 17.16
C ALA A 41 -10.42 -2.30 16.35
N PHE A 42 -10.21 -2.03 15.06
CA PHE A 42 -9.28 -2.79 14.22
C PHE A 42 -7.82 -2.53 14.65
N THR A 43 -7.45 -1.28 14.90
CA THR A 43 -6.12 -0.89 15.38
C THR A 43 -5.82 -1.43 16.77
N GLU A 44 -6.78 -1.40 17.70
CA GLU A 44 -6.63 -1.99 19.04
C GLU A 44 -6.28 -3.47 19.00
N ARG A 45 -6.78 -4.24 18.02
CA ARG A 45 -6.40 -5.65 17.86
C ARG A 45 -4.93 -5.81 17.41
N VAL A 46 -4.39 -4.86 16.66
CA VAL A 46 -2.96 -4.86 16.28
C VAL A 46 -2.09 -4.58 17.51
N ASN A 47 -2.51 -3.64 18.37
CA ASN A 47 -1.83 -3.38 19.66
C ASN A 47 -1.85 -4.63 20.55
N ALA A 48 -3.01 -5.28 20.69
CA ALA A 48 -3.17 -6.48 21.53
C ALA A 48 -2.32 -7.67 21.03
N PHE A 49 -2.12 -7.80 19.72
CA PHE A 49 -1.36 -8.89 19.12
C PHE A 49 0.07 -8.99 19.67
N GLU A 50 0.75 -7.87 19.86
CA GLU A 50 2.12 -7.87 20.40
C GLU A 50 2.20 -8.44 21.82
N ALA A 51 1.21 -8.12 22.67
CA ALA A 51 1.13 -8.65 24.02
C ALA A 51 0.73 -10.14 24.05
N GLU A 52 -0.10 -10.58 23.10
CA GLU A 52 -0.58 -11.97 22.99
C GLU A 52 0.45 -12.89 22.35
N HIS A 53 1.33 -12.36 21.49
CA HIS A 53 2.30 -13.10 20.67
C HIS A 53 3.70 -12.47 20.74
N PRO A 54 4.33 -12.39 21.92
CA PRO A 54 5.63 -11.71 22.06
C PRO A 54 6.78 -12.39 21.31
N GLU A 55 6.57 -13.62 20.82
CA GLU A 55 7.55 -14.35 20.00
C GLU A 55 7.47 -14.00 18.50
N LEU A 56 6.47 -13.21 18.08
CA LEU A 56 6.26 -12.81 16.69
C LEU A 56 6.41 -11.29 16.54
N LYS A 57 7.02 -10.87 15.45
CA LYS A 57 6.90 -9.48 15.01
C LYS A 57 5.49 -9.23 14.51
N ASN A 58 4.99 -8.02 14.71
CA ASN A 58 3.68 -7.59 14.23
C ASN A 58 3.65 -7.47 12.70
N VAL A 59 2.50 -7.15 12.14
CA VAL A 59 2.33 -6.81 10.72
C VAL A 59 3.18 -5.59 10.35
N ALA A 60 3.47 -5.38 9.06
CA ALA A 60 4.27 -4.24 8.61
C ALA A 60 3.50 -2.92 8.76
N ALA A 61 2.23 -2.91 8.33
CA ALA A 61 1.41 -1.72 8.38
C ALA A 61 -0.06 -2.02 8.61
N ILE A 62 -0.81 -0.99 9.01
CA ILE A 62 -2.27 -0.94 8.92
C ILE A 62 -2.63 -0.10 7.71
N CYS A 63 -3.35 -0.68 6.74
CA CYS A 63 -3.78 0.03 5.53
C CYS A 63 -5.27 0.38 5.60
N VAL A 64 -5.57 1.67 5.41
CA VAL A 64 -6.92 2.25 5.51
C VAL A 64 -7.19 3.30 4.43
N TYR A 65 -8.42 3.75 4.32
CA TYR A 65 -8.74 4.98 3.58
C TYR A 65 -8.12 6.21 4.25
N PRO A 66 -7.72 7.25 3.48
CA PRO A 66 -6.93 8.39 3.98
C PRO A 66 -7.63 9.15 5.12
N ASN A 67 -8.95 9.24 5.10
CA ASN A 67 -9.74 9.90 6.15
C ASN A 67 -9.70 9.18 7.52
N PHE A 68 -9.09 8.00 7.61
CA PHE A 68 -8.89 7.26 8.85
C PHE A 68 -7.45 7.28 9.37
N ALA A 69 -6.50 7.90 8.64
CA ALA A 69 -5.09 7.99 9.07
C ALA A 69 -4.97 8.53 10.50
N GLN A 70 -5.65 9.64 10.79
CA GLN A 70 -5.64 10.27 12.10
C GLN A 70 -6.22 9.37 13.20
N VAL A 71 -7.24 8.55 12.88
CA VAL A 71 -7.84 7.59 13.83
C VAL A 71 -6.83 6.50 14.18
N VAL A 72 -6.16 5.93 13.17
CA VAL A 72 -5.13 4.91 13.39
C VAL A 72 -3.97 5.51 14.19
N ARG A 73 -3.47 6.68 13.81
CA ARG A 73 -2.37 7.38 14.51
C ARG A 73 -2.69 7.65 15.99
N ALA A 74 -3.93 7.96 16.30
CA ALA A 74 -4.35 8.25 17.68
C ALA A 74 -4.49 6.99 18.55
N VAL A 75 -4.67 5.80 17.95
CA VAL A 75 -4.97 4.54 18.67
C VAL A 75 -3.77 3.58 18.64
N LEU A 76 -2.93 3.65 17.62
CA LEU A 76 -1.78 2.75 17.44
C LEU A 76 -0.71 3.02 18.49
N ASP A 77 -0.47 2.05 19.35
CA ASP A 77 0.51 2.15 20.46
C ASP A 77 1.83 1.43 20.14
N VAL A 78 1.84 0.53 19.12
CA VAL A 78 3.05 -0.24 18.72
C VAL A 78 3.88 0.56 17.73
N SER A 79 5.19 0.66 17.97
CA SER A 79 6.10 1.55 17.24
C SER A 79 6.64 0.97 15.92
N GLU A 80 6.51 -0.34 15.72
CA GLU A 80 7.06 -1.03 14.53
C GLU A 80 6.01 -1.29 13.44
N VAL A 81 4.81 -0.71 13.56
CA VAL A 81 3.72 -0.85 12.60
C VAL A 81 3.45 0.51 11.96
N ASP A 82 3.62 0.59 10.65
CA ASP A 82 3.37 1.81 9.89
C ASP A 82 1.88 2.01 9.57
N ILE A 83 1.52 3.22 9.19
CA ILE A 83 0.19 3.57 8.71
C ILE A 83 0.26 3.76 7.21
N ALA A 84 -0.33 2.84 6.46
CA ALA A 84 -0.51 2.95 5.02
C ALA A 84 -1.88 3.52 4.69
N CYS A 85 -1.95 4.45 3.75
CA CYS A 85 -3.20 4.98 3.24
C CYS A 85 -3.30 4.84 1.74
N VAL A 86 -4.43 4.29 1.26
CA VAL A 86 -4.73 4.38 -0.18
C VAL A 86 -5.00 5.83 -0.55
N SER A 87 -4.59 6.26 -1.73
CA SER A 87 -4.73 7.63 -2.22
C SER A 87 -4.81 7.69 -3.74
N GLY A 88 -4.83 8.87 -4.31
CA GLY A 88 -4.78 9.07 -5.75
C GLY A 88 -6.03 8.62 -6.48
N ASN A 89 -7.21 8.85 -5.91
CA ASN A 89 -8.50 8.37 -6.42
C ASN A 89 -8.57 6.84 -6.48
N PHE A 90 -8.06 6.18 -5.45
CA PHE A 90 -8.15 4.73 -5.29
C PHE A 90 -9.63 4.25 -5.36
N PRO A 91 -9.95 3.11 -6.04
CA PRO A 91 -9.01 2.15 -6.62
C PRO A 91 -8.73 2.36 -8.12
N ALA A 92 -9.34 3.32 -8.77
CA ALA A 92 -9.35 3.40 -10.23
C ALA A 92 -8.29 4.35 -10.82
N SER A 93 -7.72 5.23 -10.01
CA SER A 93 -6.81 6.31 -10.46
C SER A 93 -7.44 7.25 -11.52
N GLN A 94 -8.77 7.22 -11.67
CA GLN A 94 -9.51 8.00 -12.67
C GLN A 94 -10.02 9.30 -12.05
N GLY A 95 -9.15 10.28 -11.89
CA GLY A 95 -9.50 11.58 -11.33
C GLY A 95 -8.49 12.65 -11.73
N PHE A 96 -8.77 13.88 -11.35
CA PHE A 96 -7.88 15.00 -11.62
C PHE A 96 -6.60 14.91 -10.77
N LEU A 97 -5.46 15.25 -11.38
CA LEU A 97 -4.16 15.19 -10.70
C LEU A 97 -4.14 16.05 -9.44
N GLU A 98 -4.74 17.24 -9.48
CA GLU A 98 -4.82 18.14 -8.33
C GLU A 98 -5.54 17.52 -7.13
N THR A 99 -6.56 16.70 -7.39
CA THR A 99 -7.28 16.00 -6.31
C THR A 99 -6.46 14.86 -5.74
N LYS A 100 -5.70 14.14 -6.57
CA LYS A 100 -4.77 13.08 -6.14
C LYS A 100 -3.68 13.65 -5.23
N ILE A 101 -3.06 14.76 -5.64
CA ILE A 101 -2.04 15.51 -4.88
C ILE A 101 -2.60 15.95 -3.53
N ALA A 102 -3.79 16.57 -3.54
CA ALA A 102 -4.42 17.06 -2.31
C ALA A 102 -4.78 15.92 -1.35
N GLU A 103 -5.31 14.80 -1.85
CA GLU A 103 -5.63 13.62 -1.03
C GLU A 103 -4.38 13.03 -0.38
N THR A 104 -3.29 12.87 -1.15
CA THR A 104 -1.99 12.40 -0.66
C THR A 104 -1.44 13.32 0.44
N ALA A 105 -1.41 14.63 0.21
CA ALA A 105 -0.93 15.61 1.18
C ALA A 105 -1.75 15.55 2.49
N LEU A 106 -3.06 15.38 2.41
CA LEU A 106 -3.93 15.27 3.57
C LEU A 106 -3.68 13.97 4.35
N ALA A 107 -3.51 12.84 3.66
CA ALA A 107 -3.19 11.56 4.28
C ALA A 107 -1.87 11.63 5.07
N VAL A 108 -0.82 12.18 4.47
CA VAL A 108 0.49 12.39 5.13
C VAL A 108 0.36 13.33 6.33
N LYS A 109 -0.33 14.47 6.16
CA LYS A 109 -0.59 15.41 7.26
C LYS A 109 -1.31 14.74 8.44
N ASP A 110 -2.23 13.83 8.17
CA ASP A 110 -3.01 13.10 9.16
C ASP A 110 -2.27 11.89 9.75
N GLY A 111 -1.03 11.65 9.30
CA GLY A 111 -0.10 10.71 9.92
C GLY A 111 0.15 9.42 9.14
N ALA A 112 -0.11 9.38 7.82
CA ALA A 112 0.29 8.26 6.99
C ALA A 112 1.81 8.22 6.82
N ASP A 113 2.41 7.05 7.08
CA ASP A 113 3.84 6.77 6.85
C ASP A 113 4.06 6.28 5.41
N GLU A 114 3.04 5.64 4.84
CA GLU A 114 3.06 5.06 3.50
C GLU A 114 1.80 5.47 2.71
N ILE A 115 1.98 5.69 1.42
CA ILE A 115 0.90 6.06 0.49
C ILE A 115 0.81 5.03 -0.63
N ASP A 116 -0.35 4.43 -0.79
CA ASP A 116 -0.65 3.42 -1.82
C ASP A 116 -1.50 4.03 -2.92
N ILE A 117 -0.91 4.22 -4.10
CA ILE A 117 -1.62 4.72 -5.29
C ILE A 117 -1.79 3.63 -6.34
N VAL A 118 -2.78 3.75 -7.18
CA VAL A 118 -2.93 2.86 -8.34
C VAL A 118 -2.36 3.53 -9.58
N LEU A 119 -1.60 2.78 -10.37
CA LEU A 119 -1.15 3.21 -11.69
C LEU A 119 -2.34 3.71 -12.52
N ASN A 120 -2.18 4.80 -13.28
CA ASN A 120 -3.16 5.17 -14.29
C ASN A 120 -3.11 4.16 -15.44
N VAL A 121 -3.80 3.03 -15.24
CA VAL A 121 -3.76 1.89 -16.16
C VAL A 121 -4.26 2.26 -17.56
N GLY A 122 -5.26 3.14 -17.64
CA GLY A 122 -5.81 3.59 -18.92
C GLY A 122 -4.74 4.29 -19.77
N ALA A 123 -4.09 5.31 -19.20
CA ALA A 123 -3.00 6.04 -19.87
C ALA A 123 -1.82 5.12 -20.21
N PHE A 124 -1.44 4.23 -19.27
CA PHE A 124 -0.37 3.26 -19.50
C PHE A 124 -0.66 2.33 -20.68
N LEU A 125 -1.87 1.77 -20.78
CA LEU A 125 -2.27 0.87 -21.88
C LEU A 125 -2.41 1.59 -23.23
N ASP A 126 -2.69 2.89 -23.20
CA ASP A 126 -2.75 3.76 -24.39
C ASP A 126 -1.35 4.24 -24.84
N GLY A 127 -0.30 3.94 -24.05
CA GLY A 127 1.09 4.28 -24.33
C GLY A 127 1.49 5.70 -23.90
N ASP A 128 0.63 6.39 -23.16
CA ASP A 128 0.91 7.72 -22.61
C ASP A 128 1.75 7.61 -21.32
N TYR A 129 2.97 7.13 -21.47
CA TYR A 129 3.89 6.90 -20.36
C TYR A 129 4.36 8.20 -19.69
N GLU A 130 4.42 9.30 -20.46
CA GLU A 130 4.81 10.61 -19.94
C GLU A 130 3.81 11.08 -18.87
N SER A 131 2.52 11.09 -19.18
CA SER A 131 1.48 11.45 -18.22
C SER A 131 1.47 10.52 -17.00
N VAL A 132 1.73 9.22 -17.18
CA VAL A 132 1.80 8.27 -16.07
C VAL A 132 2.98 8.58 -15.14
N CYS A 133 4.16 8.88 -15.70
CA CYS A 133 5.33 9.29 -14.94
C CYS A 133 5.07 10.57 -14.16
N ASP A 134 4.53 11.60 -14.82
CA ASP A 134 4.24 12.89 -14.21
C ASP A 134 3.26 12.74 -13.03
N GLU A 135 2.20 11.94 -13.19
CA GLU A 135 1.26 11.66 -12.11
C GLU A 135 1.92 11.00 -10.90
N ILE A 136 2.84 10.05 -11.11
CA ILE A 136 3.57 9.37 -10.03
C ILE A 136 4.53 10.35 -9.33
N ILE A 137 5.31 11.12 -10.12
CA ILE A 137 6.26 12.11 -9.61
C ILE A 137 5.55 13.15 -8.74
N GLU A 138 4.45 13.70 -9.20
CA GLU A 138 3.70 14.72 -8.46
C GLU A 138 3.09 14.15 -7.16
N GLN A 139 2.59 12.91 -7.20
CA GLN A 139 2.11 12.26 -5.99
C GLN A 139 3.26 11.91 -5.04
N LYS A 140 4.45 11.52 -5.54
CA LYS A 140 5.64 11.32 -4.70
C LYS A 140 6.10 12.64 -4.07
N HIS A 141 6.12 13.73 -4.80
CA HIS A 141 6.42 15.06 -4.23
C HIS A 141 5.43 15.42 -3.10
N SER A 142 4.16 15.11 -3.29
CA SER A 142 3.13 15.35 -2.29
C SER A 142 3.23 14.44 -1.07
N ALA A 143 3.74 13.22 -1.24
CA ALA A 143 4.02 12.28 -0.17
C ALA A 143 5.26 12.67 0.65
N GLY A 144 6.15 13.50 0.12
CA GLY A 144 7.38 13.93 0.79
C GLY A 144 8.26 12.76 1.19
N ASP A 145 8.58 12.66 2.49
CA ASP A 145 9.43 11.59 3.03
C ASP A 145 8.68 10.25 3.20
N SER A 146 7.35 10.24 3.14
CA SER A 146 6.55 9.01 3.22
C SER A 146 6.84 8.08 2.05
N ILE A 147 6.74 6.78 2.29
CA ILE A 147 6.91 5.76 1.25
C ILE A 147 5.75 5.84 0.27
N LEU A 148 6.04 5.90 -1.03
CA LEU A 148 5.03 5.74 -2.08
C LEU A 148 5.10 4.33 -2.64
N LYS A 149 3.96 3.63 -2.65
CA LYS A 149 3.82 2.31 -3.27
C LYS A 149 2.84 2.41 -4.43
N VAL A 150 3.24 1.90 -5.59
CA VAL A 150 2.42 1.93 -6.81
C VAL A 150 1.80 0.57 -7.06
N ILE A 151 0.49 0.46 -6.93
CA ILE A 151 -0.29 -0.73 -7.28
C ILE A 151 -0.40 -0.81 -8.79
N LEU A 152 0.19 -1.85 -9.38
CA LEU A 152 0.27 -1.99 -10.85
C LEU A 152 -1.04 -2.45 -11.49
N GLU A 153 -1.98 -3.01 -10.73
CA GLU A 153 -3.23 -3.61 -11.23
C GLU A 153 -2.95 -4.69 -12.29
N THR A 154 -2.13 -5.68 -11.92
CA THR A 154 -1.58 -6.69 -12.85
C THR A 154 -2.65 -7.47 -13.62
N GLY A 155 -3.84 -7.64 -13.03
CA GLY A 155 -4.98 -8.24 -13.70
C GLY A 155 -5.46 -7.46 -14.94
N ALA A 156 -5.35 -6.14 -14.91
CA ALA A 156 -5.70 -5.26 -16.02
C ALA A 156 -4.60 -5.22 -17.09
N LEU A 157 -3.32 -5.34 -16.70
CA LEU A 157 -2.17 -5.31 -17.63
C LEU A 157 -2.05 -6.56 -18.51
N LYS A 158 -2.58 -7.70 -18.08
CA LYS A 158 -2.78 -8.95 -18.86
C LYS A 158 -1.54 -9.64 -19.40
N SER A 159 -0.37 -9.04 -19.42
CA SER A 159 0.86 -9.65 -19.92
C SER A 159 2.04 -9.43 -19.00
N ALA A 160 2.97 -10.41 -18.97
CA ALA A 160 4.20 -10.29 -18.20
C ALA A 160 5.07 -9.11 -18.67
N GLN A 161 5.04 -8.80 -19.97
CA GLN A 161 5.78 -7.66 -20.51
C GLN A 161 5.20 -6.34 -19.98
N ALA A 162 3.88 -6.14 -20.07
CA ALA A 162 3.24 -4.93 -19.55
C ALA A 162 3.45 -4.76 -18.03
N ILE A 163 3.38 -5.84 -17.25
CA ILE A 163 3.68 -5.81 -15.81
C ILE A 163 5.13 -5.37 -15.57
N ARG A 164 6.10 -5.93 -16.32
CA ARG A 164 7.50 -5.52 -16.24
C ARG A 164 7.68 -4.04 -16.58
N ASP A 165 7.09 -3.59 -17.68
CA ASP A 165 7.24 -2.22 -18.16
C ASP A 165 6.60 -1.22 -17.19
N ALA A 166 5.42 -1.52 -16.64
CA ALA A 166 4.78 -0.74 -15.58
C ALA A 166 5.62 -0.71 -14.29
N SER A 167 6.24 -1.84 -13.91
CA SER A 167 7.14 -1.90 -12.74
C SER A 167 8.38 -1.01 -12.94
N VAL A 168 8.99 -1.08 -14.11
CA VAL A 168 10.18 -0.26 -14.44
C VAL A 168 9.81 1.22 -14.46
N LEU A 169 8.69 1.57 -15.10
CA LEU A 169 8.19 2.94 -15.14
C LEU A 169 7.97 3.48 -13.72
N SER A 170 7.22 2.77 -12.89
CA SER A 170 6.93 3.19 -11.52
C SER A 170 8.17 3.30 -10.62
N LEU A 171 9.24 2.53 -10.92
CA LEU A 171 10.49 2.56 -10.15
C LEU A 171 11.34 3.79 -10.50
N TYR A 172 11.26 4.27 -11.74
CA TYR A 172 12.09 5.38 -12.23
C TYR A 172 11.35 6.72 -12.32
N SER A 173 10.05 6.77 -12.00
CA SER A 173 9.30 8.00 -11.77
C SER A 173 9.46 8.47 -10.33
#